data_450e523ae283156ffeb0c59e61d7ee02
#
_entry.id   450e523ae283156ffeb0c59e61d7ee02
#
_cell.length_a   1.000
_cell.length_b   1.000
_cell.length_c   1.000
_cell.angle_alpha   90.00
_cell.angle_beta   90.00
_cell.angle_gamma   90.00
#
_symmetry.space_group_name_H-M   'P 1'
#
loop_
_entity.id
_entity.type
_entity.pdbx_description
1 polymer ?
#
loop_
_entity_poly.entity_id
_entity_poly.type
_entity_poly.pdbx_seq_one_letter_code
_entity_poly.pdbx_strand_id
1 'polypeptide(L)'
;MKIETDRLVIRSIQYGDEKIFAGMAQDGSLEAIGFDCNCSEWIEDWIKEAIEYDKRNNPKKDYLAYTVCLKENNKIIGSVGCSWYDDFEQTGVTYFLGKEYRGKGYALESLKAYIEYFFKQYQINKIIATIRDDNINSWKLLEKTDFYLCEKKMWKDYDDSKECVYRFYEFVKQ
;
A
#
# COMPACT_ATOMS: atom_id res chain seq x y z
N MET A 1 -13.40 7.90 2.75
CA MET A 1 -13.31 7.32 1.39
C MET A 1 -13.98 5.95 1.37
N LYS A 2 -14.64 5.56 0.25
CA LYS A 2 -15.18 4.20 0.04
C LYS A 2 -15.12 3.85 -1.46
N ILE A 3 -14.55 2.70 -1.78
CA ILE A 3 -14.54 2.11 -3.12
C ILE A 3 -15.11 0.69 -3.00
N GLU A 4 -15.97 0.31 -3.92
CA GLU A 4 -16.48 -1.06 -4.02
C GLU A 4 -16.04 -1.69 -5.34
N THR A 5 -15.60 -2.94 -5.25
CA THR A 5 -15.28 -3.79 -6.40
C THR A 5 -16.23 -5.01 -6.43
N ASP A 6 -15.95 -5.99 -7.24
CA ASP A 6 -16.73 -7.23 -7.26
C ASP A 6 -16.66 -7.97 -5.91
N ARG A 7 -15.47 -8.06 -5.31
CA ARG A 7 -15.23 -8.87 -4.11
C ARG A 7 -14.79 -8.07 -2.88
N LEU A 8 -14.42 -6.77 -3.06
CA LEU A 8 -13.79 -5.98 -2.00
C LEU A 8 -14.56 -4.69 -1.71
N VAL A 9 -14.41 -4.22 -0.48
CA VAL A 9 -14.70 -2.87 -0.05
C VAL A 9 -13.40 -2.26 0.47
N ILE A 10 -12.97 -1.14 -0.12
CA ILE A 10 -11.84 -0.35 0.34
C ILE A 10 -12.41 0.88 1.02
N ARG A 11 -12.04 1.13 2.26
CA ARG A 11 -12.60 2.23 3.07
C ARG A 11 -11.54 2.96 3.87
N SER A 12 -11.86 4.16 4.32
CA SER A 12 -11.04 4.86 5.31
C SER A 12 -10.75 3.97 6.51
N ILE A 13 -9.51 4.07 7.04
CA ILE A 13 -9.10 3.40 8.26
C ILE A 13 -9.97 3.90 9.43
N GLN A 14 -10.26 3.05 10.38
CA GLN A 14 -11.07 3.33 11.56
C GLN A 14 -10.38 2.83 12.82
N TYR A 15 -10.69 3.42 13.96
CA TYR A 15 -10.30 2.87 15.25
C TYR A 15 -10.86 1.46 15.40
N GLY A 16 -10.05 0.54 15.86
CA GLY A 16 -10.33 -0.90 15.93
C GLY A 16 -9.66 -1.72 14.85
N ASP A 17 -9.26 -1.12 13.72
CA ASP A 17 -8.52 -1.80 12.64
C ASP A 17 -7.10 -2.20 13.09
N GLU A 18 -6.50 -1.47 14.05
CA GLU A 18 -5.16 -1.74 14.59
C GLU A 18 -4.98 -3.17 15.07
N LYS A 19 -6.00 -3.74 15.72
CA LYS A 19 -5.96 -5.11 16.26
C LYS A 19 -5.81 -6.15 15.15
N ILE A 20 -6.46 -5.90 14.02
CA ILE A 20 -6.42 -6.82 12.89
C ILE A 20 -5.09 -6.70 12.16
N PHE A 21 -4.59 -5.47 11.95
CA PHE A 21 -3.29 -5.26 11.30
C PHE A 21 -2.14 -5.80 12.17
N ALA A 22 -2.15 -5.55 13.48
CA ALA A 22 -1.20 -6.14 14.41
C ALA A 22 -1.25 -7.68 14.39
N GLY A 23 -2.45 -8.27 14.33
CA GLY A 23 -2.62 -9.71 14.19
C GLY A 23 -2.02 -10.28 12.89
N MET A 24 -2.13 -9.54 11.78
CA MET A 24 -1.52 -9.94 10.49
C MET A 24 0.01 -9.90 10.53
N ALA A 25 0.60 -9.01 11.33
CA ALA A 25 2.05 -8.86 11.44
C ALA A 25 2.73 -9.96 12.27
N GLN A 26 1.97 -10.67 13.11
CA GLN A 26 2.53 -11.65 14.07
C GLN A 26 3.27 -12.83 13.40
N ASP A 27 2.98 -13.14 12.16
CA ASP A 27 3.63 -14.24 11.43
C ASP A 27 4.92 -13.82 10.69
N GLY A 28 5.36 -12.57 10.85
CA GLY A 28 6.56 -11.98 10.22
C GLY A 28 6.41 -11.71 8.73
N SER A 29 5.27 -12.01 8.14
CA SER A 29 5.08 -11.90 6.68
C SER A 29 4.96 -10.45 6.17
N LEU A 30 4.89 -9.49 7.07
CA LEU A 30 4.80 -8.04 6.79
C LEU A 30 6.05 -7.26 7.24
N GLU A 31 7.09 -7.92 7.76
CA GLU A 31 8.34 -7.25 8.21
C GLU A 31 9.00 -6.42 7.11
N ALA A 32 8.96 -6.91 5.87
CA ALA A 32 9.56 -6.21 4.73
C ALA A 32 8.91 -4.85 4.39
N ILE A 33 7.80 -4.51 5.03
CA ILE A 33 7.08 -3.24 4.90
C ILE A 33 6.95 -2.50 6.24
N GLY A 34 7.81 -2.84 7.21
CA GLY A 34 7.84 -2.19 8.52
C GLY A 34 6.81 -2.69 9.55
N PHE A 35 5.95 -3.66 9.19
CA PHE A 35 4.99 -4.26 10.13
C PHE A 35 5.57 -5.55 10.70
N ASP A 36 6.43 -5.42 11.70
CA ASP A 36 7.02 -6.53 12.45
C ASP A 36 6.13 -6.98 13.64
N CYS A 37 6.61 -7.97 14.40
CA CYS A 37 5.87 -8.48 15.57
C CYS A 37 5.72 -7.46 16.71
N ASN A 38 6.50 -6.38 16.71
CA ASN A 38 6.44 -5.29 17.69
C ASN A 38 5.50 -4.16 17.25
N CYS A 39 4.90 -4.24 16.07
CA CYS A 39 4.06 -3.17 15.53
C CYS A 39 2.88 -2.81 16.47
N SER A 40 2.49 -3.70 17.38
CA SER A 40 1.48 -3.41 18.41
C SER A 40 1.85 -2.23 19.33
N GLU A 41 3.14 -1.85 19.42
CA GLU A 41 3.60 -0.74 20.25
C GLU A 41 3.32 0.63 19.62
N TRP A 42 3.20 0.71 18.29
CA TRP A 42 3.04 1.97 17.55
C TRP A 42 1.82 2.02 16.62
N ILE A 43 1.16 0.90 16.36
CA ILE A 43 0.09 0.82 15.35
C ILE A 43 -1.13 1.67 15.69
N GLU A 44 -1.42 1.89 16.98
CA GLU A 44 -2.52 2.78 17.39
C GLU A 44 -2.24 4.23 16.98
N ASP A 45 -1.00 4.70 17.14
CA ASP A 45 -0.59 6.03 16.69
C ASP A 45 -0.61 6.12 15.16
N TRP A 46 -0.17 5.08 14.44
CA TRP A 46 -0.26 5.01 12.99
C TRP A 46 -1.72 5.10 12.50
N ILE A 47 -2.66 4.39 13.13
CA ILE A 47 -4.10 4.48 12.82
C ILE A 47 -4.63 5.90 13.04
N LYS A 48 -4.31 6.51 14.16
CA LYS A 48 -4.71 7.88 14.48
C LYS A 48 -4.18 8.87 13.44
N GLU A 49 -2.92 8.74 13.08
CA GLU A 49 -2.29 9.57 12.06
C GLU A 49 -2.92 9.35 10.67
N ALA A 50 -3.15 8.09 10.26
CA ALA A 50 -3.82 7.76 9.02
C ALA A 50 -5.23 8.36 8.92
N ILE A 51 -5.99 8.39 10.02
CA ILE A 51 -7.31 9.03 10.09
C ILE A 51 -7.19 10.56 9.90
N GLU A 52 -6.17 11.18 10.49
CA GLU A 52 -5.93 12.63 10.34
C GLU A 52 -5.50 12.97 8.90
N TYR A 53 -4.65 12.14 8.31
CA TYR A 53 -4.16 12.34 6.93
C TYR A 53 -5.27 12.11 5.91
N ASP A 54 -6.16 11.14 6.11
CA ASP A 54 -7.34 10.95 5.25
C ASP A 54 -8.25 12.20 5.27
N LYS A 55 -8.40 12.87 6.42
CA LYS A 55 -9.15 14.13 6.51
C LYS A 55 -8.46 15.29 5.77
N ARG A 56 -7.12 15.37 5.84
CA ARG A 56 -6.34 16.37 5.10
C ARG A 56 -6.31 16.08 3.61
N ASN A 57 -6.37 14.82 3.25
CA ASN A 57 -6.49 14.32 1.88
C ASN A 57 -5.43 14.88 0.92
N ASN A 58 -4.16 14.91 1.35
CA ASN A 58 -3.06 15.48 0.59
C ASN A 58 -1.98 14.44 0.24
N PRO A 59 -2.08 13.73 -0.90
CA PRO A 59 -1.14 12.69 -1.29
C PRO A 59 0.25 13.19 -1.70
N LYS A 60 0.45 14.52 -1.79
CA LYS A 60 1.75 15.16 -2.06
C LYS A 60 2.50 15.54 -0.79
N LYS A 61 2.04 15.12 0.37
CA LYS A 61 2.66 15.46 1.65
C LYS A 61 2.55 14.31 2.64
N ASP A 62 1.41 13.65 2.65
CA ASP A 62 1.03 12.66 3.65
C ASP A 62 0.99 11.26 3.00
N TYR A 63 1.10 10.22 3.82
CA TYR A 63 0.62 8.91 3.38
C TYR A 63 -0.91 8.84 3.57
N LEU A 64 -1.57 8.16 2.64
CA LEU A 64 -2.99 7.87 2.72
C LEU A 64 -3.16 6.36 2.69
N ALA A 65 -3.63 5.79 3.78
CA ALA A 65 -3.83 4.36 3.92
C ALA A 65 -5.31 4.03 4.08
N TYR A 66 -5.76 2.97 3.42
CA TYR A 66 -7.15 2.54 3.40
C TYR A 66 -7.26 1.07 3.69
N THR A 67 -8.26 0.69 4.48
CA THR A 67 -8.53 -0.70 4.85
C THR A 67 -9.21 -1.43 3.70
N VAL A 68 -8.69 -2.60 3.34
CA VAL A 68 -9.27 -3.51 2.36
C VAL A 68 -10.04 -4.61 3.08
N CYS A 69 -11.33 -4.73 2.77
CA CYS A 69 -12.24 -5.73 3.36
C CYS A 69 -12.82 -6.64 2.29
N LEU A 70 -13.11 -7.89 2.65
CA LEU A 70 -13.96 -8.76 1.84
C LEU A 70 -15.41 -8.26 1.86
N LYS A 71 -16.02 -8.12 0.68
CA LYS A 71 -17.40 -7.61 0.55
C LYS A 71 -18.43 -8.55 1.17
N GLU A 72 -18.18 -9.86 1.13
CA GLU A 72 -19.12 -10.90 1.59
C GLU A 72 -19.35 -10.90 3.11
N ASN A 73 -18.33 -10.49 3.91
CA ASN A 73 -18.38 -10.64 5.37
C ASN A 73 -17.71 -9.49 6.14
N ASN A 74 -17.27 -8.44 5.43
CA ASN A 74 -16.55 -7.27 5.97
C ASN A 74 -15.23 -7.60 6.67
N LYS A 75 -14.66 -8.80 6.46
CA LYS A 75 -13.39 -9.20 7.07
C LYS A 75 -12.25 -8.36 6.49
N ILE A 76 -11.48 -7.72 7.35
CA ILE A 76 -10.29 -6.96 6.97
C ILE A 76 -9.21 -7.93 6.49
N ILE A 77 -8.63 -7.67 5.31
CA ILE A 77 -7.64 -8.53 4.67
C ILE A 77 -6.32 -7.83 4.37
N GLY A 78 -6.24 -6.51 4.54
CA GLY A 78 -5.04 -5.73 4.30
C GLY A 78 -5.30 -4.24 4.11
N SER A 79 -4.36 -3.57 3.47
CA SER A 79 -4.42 -2.14 3.18
C SER A 79 -3.93 -1.84 1.76
N VAL A 80 -4.41 -0.74 1.21
CA VAL A 80 -3.93 -0.12 -0.04
C VAL A 80 -3.96 1.39 0.13
N GLY A 81 -3.02 2.08 -0.49
CA GLY A 81 -2.95 3.53 -0.39
C GLY A 81 -1.78 4.13 -1.14
N CYS A 82 -1.30 5.28 -0.69
CA CYS A 82 -0.11 5.92 -1.23
C CYS A 82 0.71 6.59 -0.13
N SER A 83 1.98 6.88 -0.44
CA SER A 83 2.88 7.64 0.40
C SER A 83 3.64 8.65 -0.45
N TRP A 84 3.95 9.81 0.12
CA TRP A 84 4.85 10.77 -0.51
C TRP A 84 6.31 10.32 -0.31
N TYR A 85 7.08 10.31 -1.38
CA TYR A 85 8.50 10.00 -1.37
C TYR A 85 9.30 11.27 -1.64
N ASP A 86 9.93 11.82 -0.60
CA ASP A 86 10.70 13.08 -0.68
C ASP A 86 11.87 12.96 -1.66
N ASP A 87 12.58 11.84 -1.65
CA ASP A 87 13.73 11.57 -2.52
C ASP A 87 13.40 11.64 -4.02
N PHE A 88 12.14 11.40 -4.37
CA PHE A 88 11.68 11.40 -5.77
C PHE A 88 10.72 12.56 -6.08
N GLU A 89 10.28 13.31 -5.06
CA GLU A 89 9.21 14.30 -5.16
C GLU A 89 7.97 13.73 -5.87
N GLN A 90 7.62 12.47 -5.54
CA GLN A 90 6.54 11.73 -6.17
C GLN A 90 5.68 11.01 -5.14
N THR A 91 4.41 10.81 -5.50
CA THR A 91 3.52 9.93 -4.74
C THR A 91 3.72 8.49 -5.21
N GLY A 92 3.99 7.59 -4.29
CA GLY A 92 4.12 6.16 -4.57
C GLY A 92 2.95 5.36 -4.01
N VAL A 93 2.57 4.29 -4.68
CA VAL A 93 1.53 3.37 -4.22
C VAL A 93 2.07 2.43 -3.16
N THR A 94 1.24 2.16 -2.14
CA THR A 94 1.54 1.22 -1.06
C THR A 94 0.41 0.21 -0.92
N TYR A 95 0.73 -1.05 -0.62
CA TYR A 95 -0.28 -2.09 -0.37
C TYR A 95 0.31 -3.28 0.36
N PHE A 96 -0.52 -3.93 1.16
CA PHE A 96 -0.22 -5.25 1.73
C PHE A 96 -1.49 -6.06 1.96
N LEU A 97 -1.34 -7.38 2.03
CA LEU A 97 -2.38 -8.31 2.46
C LEU A 97 -1.82 -9.26 3.52
N GLY A 98 -2.65 -9.63 4.46
CA GLY A 98 -2.40 -10.74 5.36
C GLY A 98 -2.10 -12.01 4.56
N LYS A 99 -1.19 -12.85 5.06
CA LYS A 99 -0.66 -14.03 4.36
C LYS A 99 -1.75 -14.96 3.83
N GLU A 100 -2.79 -15.19 4.61
CA GLU A 100 -3.91 -16.09 4.27
C GLU A 100 -4.78 -15.60 3.09
N TYR A 101 -4.65 -14.31 2.71
CA TYR A 101 -5.42 -13.69 1.61
C TYR A 101 -4.61 -13.54 0.32
N ARG A 102 -3.33 -13.90 0.34
CA ARG A 102 -2.44 -13.82 -0.84
C ARG A 102 -2.78 -14.92 -1.85
N GLY A 103 -2.36 -14.72 -3.10
CA GLY A 103 -2.58 -15.69 -4.18
C GLY A 103 -4.02 -15.78 -4.73
N LYS A 104 -4.96 -15.01 -4.18
CA LYS A 104 -6.40 -15.05 -4.55
C LYS A 104 -6.82 -13.90 -5.48
N GLY A 105 -5.89 -13.07 -5.91
CA GLY A 105 -6.14 -11.91 -6.80
C GLY A 105 -6.61 -10.65 -6.09
N TYR A 106 -6.81 -10.66 -4.78
CA TYR A 106 -7.31 -9.51 -4.03
C TYR A 106 -6.37 -8.30 -4.08
N ALA A 107 -5.04 -8.52 -4.02
CA ALA A 107 -4.08 -7.42 -4.12
C ALA A 107 -4.17 -6.70 -5.47
N LEU A 108 -4.30 -7.45 -6.59
CA LEU A 108 -4.46 -6.87 -7.92
C LEU A 108 -5.76 -6.09 -8.04
N GLU A 109 -6.85 -6.65 -7.52
CA GLU A 109 -8.17 -6.02 -7.55
C GLU A 109 -8.20 -4.71 -6.74
N SER A 110 -7.67 -4.73 -5.50
CA SER A 110 -7.60 -3.54 -4.65
C SER A 110 -6.68 -2.47 -5.24
N LEU A 111 -5.53 -2.87 -5.78
CA LEU A 111 -4.57 -1.96 -6.39
C LEU A 111 -5.16 -1.24 -7.61
N LYS A 112 -5.77 -1.98 -8.55
CA LYS A 112 -6.41 -1.38 -9.74
C LYS A 112 -7.52 -0.40 -9.35
N ALA A 113 -8.40 -0.79 -8.44
CA ALA A 113 -9.49 0.06 -7.97
C ALA A 113 -8.97 1.33 -7.27
N TYR A 114 -7.90 1.21 -6.48
CA TYR A 114 -7.29 2.35 -5.82
C TYR A 114 -6.62 3.31 -6.82
N ILE A 115 -5.89 2.81 -7.81
CA ILE A 115 -5.23 3.63 -8.84
C ILE A 115 -6.26 4.40 -9.66
N GLU A 116 -7.36 3.76 -10.06
CA GLU A 116 -8.45 4.43 -10.75
C GLU A 116 -9.04 5.56 -9.90
N TYR A 117 -9.32 5.28 -8.61
CA TYR A 117 -9.77 6.29 -7.65
C TYR A 117 -8.75 7.41 -7.52
N PHE A 118 -7.46 7.09 -7.36
CA PHE A 118 -6.38 8.05 -7.17
C PHE A 118 -6.33 9.08 -8.31
N PHE A 119 -6.29 8.62 -9.54
CA PHE A 119 -6.24 9.50 -10.71
C PHE A 119 -7.55 10.27 -10.97
N LYS A 120 -8.67 9.75 -10.50
CA LYS A 120 -9.95 10.44 -10.58
C LYS A 120 -10.08 11.55 -9.52
N GLN A 121 -9.56 11.26 -8.32
CA GLN A 121 -9.68 12.15 -7.15
C GLN A 121 -8.65 13.27 -7.17
N TYR A 122 -7.42 12.99 -7.61
CA TYR A 122 -6.31 13.93 -7.52
C TYR A 122 -5.86 14.41 -8.91
N GLN A 123 -5.47 15.70 -8.98
CA GLN A 123 -4.87 16.29 -10.20
C GLN A 123 -3.38 15.91 -10.27
N ILE A 124 -3.09 14.63 -10.24
CA ILE A 124 -1.77 14.02 -10.35
C ILE A 124 -1.83 13.11 -11.58
N ASN A 125 -0.84 13.23 -12.45
CA ASN A 125 -0.79 12.46 -13.70
C ASN A 125 0.16 11.26 -13.64
N LYS A 126 0.91 11.11 -12.55
CA LYS A 126 1.87 10.02 -12.36
C LYS A 126 1.87 9.51 -10.93
N ILE A 127 1.98 8.20 -10.77
CA ILE A 127 2.23 7.53 -9.49
C ILE A 127 3.37 6.53 -9.69
N ILE A 128 4.23 6.39 -8.68
CA ILE A 128 5.38 5.48 -8.74
C ILE A 128 5.17 4.26 -7.84
N ALA A 129 6.03 3.27 -8.01
CA ALA A 129 6.21 2.20 -7.04
C ALA A 129 7.68 1.79 -6.99
N THR A 130 8.20 1.65 -5.77
CA THR A 130 9.55 1.15 -5.49
C THR A 130 9.44 -0.22 -4.85
N ILE A 131 10.09 -1.23 -5.41
CA ILE A 131 9.98 -2.61 -4.93
C ILE A 131 11.35 -3.24 -4.91
N ARG A 132 11.74 -3.84 -3.79
CA ARG A 132 12.94 -4.67 -3.72
C ARG A 132 12.88 -5.79 -4.75
N ASP A 133 14.00 -6.05 -5.43
CA ASP A 133 14.07 -7.06 -6.50
C ASP A 133 13.79 -8.49 -5.97
N ASP A 134 14.06 -8.76 -4.70
CA ASP A 134 13.75 -10.03 -4.03
C ASP A 134 12.25 -10.18 -3.67
N ASN A 135 11.45 -9.10 -3.65
CA ASN A 135 10.01 -9.17 -3.44
C ASN A 135 9.26 -9.52 -4.74
N ILE A 136 9.51 -10.77 -5.21
CA ILE A 136 9.02 -11.28 -6.49
C ILE A 136 7.50 -11.16 -6.62
N ASN A 137 6.76 -11.41 -5.54
CA ASN A 137 5.30 -11.39 -5.58
C ASN A 137 4.75 -9.98 -5.84
N SER A 138 5.40 -8.97 -5.27
CA SER A 138 4.98 -7.58 -5.39
C SER A 138 5.25 -7.05 -6.81
N TRP A 139 6.45 -7.21 -7.35
CA TRP A 139 6.73 -6.67 -8.69
C TRP A 139 6.01 -7.46 -9.80
N LYS A 140 5.81 -8.79 -9.67
CA LYS A 140 4.96 -9.57 -10.60
C LYS A 140 3.49 -9.15 -10.56
N LEU A 141 3.03 -8.60 -9.44
CA LEU A 141 1.69 -8.05 -9.33
C LEU A 141 1.58 -6.73 -10.10
N LEU A 142 2.57 -5.84 -9.96
CA LEU A 142 2.61 -4.57 -10.71
C LEU A 142 2.66 -4.80 -12.21
N GLU A 143 3.42 -5.79 -12.69
CA GLU A 143 3.50 -6.15 -14.13
C GLU A 143 2.17 -6.67 -14.73
N LYS A 144 1.14 -6.90 -13.90
CA LYS A 144 -0.24 -7.18 -14.35
C LYS A 144 -1.13 -5.94 -14.39
N THR A 145 -0.55 -4.79 -14.22
CA THR A 145 -1.20 -3.47 -14.29
C THR A 145 -0.54 -2.63 -15.37
N ASP A 146 -0.90 -1.37 -15.47
CA ASP A 146 -0.31 -0.43 -16.44
C ASP A 146 0.97 0.26 -15.91
N PHE A 147 1.52 -0.22 -14.80
CA PHE A 147 2.86 0.18 -14.37
C PHE A 147 3.92 -0.40 -15.30
N TYR A 148 4.88 0.42 -15.70
CA TYR A 148 6.04 -0.02 -16.47
C TYR A 148 7.33 0.15 -15.66
N LEU A 149 8.25 -0.78 -15.82
CA LEU A 149 9.58 -0.75 -15.20
C LEU A 149 10.43 0.34 -15.84
N CYS A 150 10.86 1.33 -15.06
CA CYS A 150 11.75 2.39 -15.53
C CYS A 150 13.22 2.02 -15.33
N GLU A 151 13.55 1.52 -14.14
CA GLU A 151 14.93 1.33 -13.72
C GLU A 151 15.06 0.21 -12.70
N LYS A 152 16.25 -0.42 -12.67
CA LYS A 152 16.73 -1.22 -11.56
C LYS A 152 18.07 -0.66 -11.10
N LYS A 153 18.19 -0.39 -9.81
CA LYS A 153 19.45 0.11 -9.23
C LYS A 153 19.65 -0.29 -7.79
N MET A 154 20.87 -0.18 -7.31
CA MET A 154 21.15 -0.21 -5.87
C MET A 154 20.56 1.03 -5.24
N TRP A 155 19.79 0.81 -4.21
CA TRP A 155 19.16 1.89 -3.42
C TRP A 155 18.90 1.41 -2.00
N LYS A 156 18.74 2.35 -1.08
CA LYS A 156 18.43 2.07 0.32
C LYS A 156 17.21 2.86 0.72
N ASP A 157 16.11 2.16 1.01
CA ASP A 157 14.93 2.76 1.62
C ASP A 157 15.17 3.08 3.10
N TYR A 158 14.32 3.90 3.68
CA TYR A 158 14.43 4.35 5.07
C TYR A 158 14.56 3.17 6.06
N ASP A 159 13.78 2.12 5.86
CA ASP A 159 13.74 0.93 6.73
C ASP A 159 14.80 -0.12 6.39
N ASP A 160 15.59 0.06 5.34
CA ASP A 160 16.61 -0.90 4.95
C ASP A 160 17.86 -0.79 5.84
N SER A 161 18.38 -1.91 6.29
CA SER A 161 19.68 -1.97 7.00
C SER A 161 20.88 -1.71 6.07
N LYS A 162 20.74 -2.02 4.76
CA LYS A 162 21.77 -1.91 3.72
C LYS A 162 21.17 -1.62 2.36
N GLU A 163 21.99 -1.18 1.42
CA GLU A 163 21.59 -1.06 0.02
C GLU A 163 21.19 -2.42 -0.57
N CYS A 164 20.11 -2.42 -1.32
CA CYS A 164 19.56 -3.56 -2.04
C CYS A 164 19.24 -3.18 -3.48
N VAL A 165 19.01 -4.15 -4.34
CA VAL A 165 18.51 -3.88 -5.69
C VAL A 165 17.02 -3.57 -5.61
N TYR A 166 16.64 -2.42 -6.11
CA TYR A 166 15.25 -1.97 -6.23
C TYR A 166 14.83 -1.87 -7.68
N ARG A 167 13.56 -2.14 -7.92
CA ARG A 167 12.83 -1.90 -9.16
C ARG A 167 11.99 -0.65 -8.99
N PHE A 168 12.13 0.28 -9.94
CA PHE A 168 11.37 1.53 -9.98
C PHE A 168 10.37 1.46 -11.12
N TYR A 169 9.11 1.58 -10.77
CA TYR A 169 7.99 1.55 -11.69
C TYR A 169 7.27 2.89 -11.71
N GLU A 170 6.71 3.24 -12.86
CA GLU A 170 5.83 4.39 -13.01
C GLU A 170 4.51 3.96 -13.66
N PHE A 171 3.45 4.64 -13.28
CA PHE A 171 2.19 4.66 -14.01
C PHE A 171 1.86 6.11 -14.35
N VAL A 172 1.76 6.42 -15.63
CA VAL A 172 1.38 7.75 -16.14
C VAL A 172 -0.04 7.65 -16.68
N LYS A 173 -0.92 8.53 -16.18
CA LYS A 173 -2.29 8.64 -16.66
C LYS A 173 -2.28 9.13 -18.11
N GLN A 174 -2.89 8.37 -19.00
CA GLN A 174 -3.15 8.75 -20.38
C GLN A 174 -4.28 9.77 -20.50
#